data_55231026b490bbd68391dafb41c89f7a
#
_entry.id   55231026b490bbd68391dafb41c89f7a
#
_cell.length_a   1.000
_cell.length_b   1.000
_cell.length_c   1.000
_cell.angle_alpha   90.00
_cell.angle_beta   90.00
_cell.angle_gamma   90.00
#
_symmetry.space_group_name_H-M   'P 1'
#
loop_
_entity.id
_entity.type
_entity.pdbx_description
1 polymer ?
#
loop_
_entity_poly.entity_id
_entity_poly.type
_entity_poly.pdbx_seq_one_letter_code
_entity_poly.pdbx_strand_id
1 'polypeptide(L)'
;MKNLFHYFLNFLDNNLQKKNLKIIKKHLKNKIAVYVDVGAHNGEMIEIITKKFIVNKVLAFEPNPDCFLKLKKLKKIKRLSIFRLALSDKRGFDHLKIGHISSMSTINKINNQSTYTKLKKFIISIFYFNNQIYKKK
;
A
#
# COMPACT_ATOMS: atom_id res chain seq x y z
N MET A 1 -15.21 15.03 -7.29
CA MET A 1 -13.76 15.38 -7.22
C MET A 1 -12.91 14.38 -6.44
N LYS A 2 -13.35 13.84 -5.28
CA LYS A 2 -12.59 12.75 -4.59
C LYS A 2 -12.26 11.57 -5.51
N ASN A 3 -13.22 11.18 -6.35
CA ASN A 3 -13.03 10.08 -7.29
C ASN A 3 -11.95 10.38 -8.35
N LEU A 4 -11.90 11.61 -8.89
CA LEU A 4 -10.93 11.98 -9.93
C LEU A 4 -9.48 11.94 -9.43
N PHE A 5 -9.24 12.42 -8.19
CA PHE A 5 -7.91 12.37 -7.58
C PHE A 5 -7.49 10.93 -7.27
N HIS A 6 -8.39 10.11 -6.75
CA HIS A 6 -8.12 8.68 -6.57
C HIS A 6 -7.85 7.96 -7.91
N TYR A 7 -8.60 8.31 -8.97
CA TYR A 7 -8.34 7.78 -10.30
C TYR A 7 -6.96 8.19 -10.82
N PHE A 8 -6.56 9.45 -10.61
CA PHE A 8 -5.25 9.95 -11.03
C PHE A 8 -4.10 9.26 -10.26
N LEU A 9 -4.21 9.13 -8.94
CA LEU A 9 -3.23 8.41 -8.12
C LEU A 9 -3.15 6.94 -8.54
N ASN A 10 -4.27 6.27 -8.70
CA ASN A 10 -4.32 4.89 -9.16
C ASN A 10 -3.74 4.71 -10.58
N PHE A 11 -3.92 5.68 -11.46
CA PHE A 11 -3.31 5.67 -12.80
C PHE A 11 -1.78 5.75 -12.72
N LEU A 12 -1.23 6.65 -11.90
CA LEU A 12 0.20 6.76 -11.67
C LEU A 12 0.77 5.48 -11.04
N ASP A 13 0.14 4.97 -10.00
CA ASP A 13 0.54 3.74 -9.33
C ASP A 13 0.49 2.54 -10.28
N ASN A 14 -0.54 2.42 -11.10
CA ASN A 14 -0.68 1.35 -12.09
C ASN A 14 0.45 1.37 -13.14
N ASN A 15 0.87 2.56 -13.59
CA ASN A 15 1.97 2.68 -14.55
C ASN A 15 3.32 2.29 -13.95
N LEU A 16 3.60 2.72 -12.71
CA LEU A 16 4.79 2.32 -11.97
C LEU A 16 4.79 0.80 -11.71
N GLN A 17 3.66 0.25 -11.28
CA GLN A 17 3.50 -1.19 -11.06
C GLN A 17 3.72 -2.00 -12.35
N LYS A 18 3.19 -1.56 -13.50
CA LYS A 18 3.42 -2.21 -14.79
C LYS A 18 4.90 -2.28 -15.16
N LYS A 19 5.64 -1.18 -14.90
CA LYS A 19 7.09 -1.12 -15.16
C LYS A 19 7.83 -2.12 -14.27
N ASN A 20 7.54 -2.13 -12.97
CA ASN A 20 8.12 -3.06 -12.01
C ASN A 20 7.82 -4.53 -12.36
N LEU A 21 6.58 -4.82 -12.76
CA LEU A 21 6.18 -6.16 -13.18
C LEU A 21 6.91 -6.66 -14.43
N LYS A 22 7.21 -5.78 -15.38
CA LYS A 22 8.04 -6.13 -16.55
C LYS A 22 9.45 -6.58 -16.12
N ILE A 23 10.06 -5.84 -15.18
CA ILE A 23 11.37 -6.17 -14.64
C ILE A 23 11.31 -7.53 -13.92
N ILE A 24 10.35 -7.71 -13.04
CA ILE A 24 10.16 -8.97 -12.30
C ILE A 24 9.98 -10.15 -13.27
N LYS A 25 9.12 -9.99 -14.29
CA LYS A 25 8.87 -11.04 -15.29
C LYS A 25 10.11 -11.41 -16.09
N LYS A 26 10.97 -10.44 -16.40
CA LYS A 26 12.22 -10.67 -17.11
C LYS A 26 13.18 -11.59 -16.32
N HIS A 27 13.18 -11.47 -14.97
CA HIS A 27 14.12 -12.19 -14.12
C HIS A 27 13.59 -13.50 -13.52
N LEU A 28 12.28 -13.63 -13.31
CA LEU A 28 11.70 -14.72 -12.51
C LEU A 28 10.99 -15.83 -13.31
N LYS A 29 11.10 -15.89 -14.65
CA LYS A 29 10.56 -16.97 -15.49
C LYS A 29 9.14 -17.45 -15.07
N ASN A 30 8.25 -16.55 -14.67
CA ASN A 30 6.87 -16.79 -14.24
C ASN A 30 6.67 -17.61 -12.95
N LYS A 31 7.72 -18.04 -12.24
CA LYS A 31 7.62 -18.81 -10.99
C LYS A 31 8.27 -18.05 -9.85
N ILE A 32 7.57 -17.94 -8.73
CA ILE A 32 8.05 -17.31 -7.49
C ILE A 32 7.92 -18.33 -6.36
N ALA A 33 9.03 -18.73 -5.76
CA ALA A 33 9.00 -19.67 -4.64
C ALA A 33 8.31 -19.05 -3.42
N VAL A 34 8.74 -17.85 -3.04
CA VAL A 34 8.15 -17.10 -1.93
C VAL A 34 8.03 -15.63 -2.33
N TYR A 35 6.85 -15.07 -2.20
CA TYR A 35 6.59 -13.64 -2.32
C TYR A 35 6.37 -13.06 -0.94
N VAL A 36 7.17 -12.07 -0.57
CA VAL A 36 7.06 -11.34 0.70
C VAL A 36 6.59 -9.92 0.40
N ASP A 37 5.46 -9.54 0.98
CA ASP A 37 4.87 -8.21 0.85
C ASP A 37 4.92 -7.49 2.19
N VAL A 38 5.74 -6.44 2.27
CA VAL A 38 5.93 -5.65 3.48
C VAL A 38 5.19 -4.34 3.34
N GLY A 39 4.21 -4.10 4.22
CA GLY A 39 3.25 -3.02 4.07
C GLY A 39 2.21 -3.36 3.01
N ALA A 40 1.65 -4.57 3.11
CA ALA A 40 0.76 -5.14 2.09
C ALA A 40 -0.56 -4.37 1.88
N HIS A 41 -0.87 -3.42 2.74
CA HIS A 41 -2.04 -2.54 2.67
C HIS A 41 -3.33 -3.35 2.48
N ASN A 42 -4.08 -3.14 1.39
CA ASN A 42 -5.29 -3.90 1.08
C ASN A 42 -5.00 -5.15 0.22
N GLY A 43 -3.73 -5.42 -0.12
CA GLY A 43 -3.30 -6.59 -0.89
C GLY A 43 -3.32 -6.44 -2.40
N GLU A 44 -3.36 -5.21 -2.91
CA GLU A 44 -3.43 -4.92 -4.34
C GLU A 44 -2.27 -5.58 -5.11
N MET A 45 -1.05 -5.50 -4.56
CA MET A 45 0.12 -6.11 -5.19
C MET A 45 0.09 -7.63 -5.11
N ILE A 46 -0.42 -8.19 -4.01
CA ILE A 46 -0.60 -9.64 -3.85
C ILE A 46 -1.52 -10.19 -4.95
N GLU A 47 -2.65 -9.52 -5.18
CA GLU A 47 -3.57 -9.93 -6.26
C GLU A 47 -2.92 -9.87 -7.64
N ILE A 48 -2.16 -8.80 -7.92
CA ILE A 48 -1.47 -8.65 -9.20
C ILE A 48 -0.43 -9.74 -9.41
N ILE A 49 0.40 -9.99 -8.40
CA ILE A 49 1.47 -10.99 -8.47
C ILE A 49 0.90 -12.39 -8.62
N THR A 50 -0.10 -12.75 -7.82
CA THR A 50 -0.69 -14.10 -7.87
C THR A 50 -1.52 -14.37 -9.13
N LYS A 51 -2.01 -13.31 -9.82
CA LYS A 51 -2.64 -13.43 -11.15
C LYS A 51 -1.62 -13.60 -12.28
N LYS A 52 -0.41 -13.07 -12.13
CA LYS A 52 0.60 -13.02 -13.19
C LYS A 52 1.69 -14.07 -13.08
N PHE A 53 1.90 -14.61 -11.90
CA PHE A 53 2.97 -15.57 -11.60
C PHE A 53 2.41 -16.77 -10.85
N ILE A 54 3.06 -17.90 -11.03
CA ILE A 54 2.86 -19.08 -10.20
C ILE A 54 3.62 -18.86 -8.90
N VAL A 55 2.92 -18.59 -7.82
CA VAL A 55 3.52 -18.31 -6.51
C VAL A 55 3.29 -19.48 -5.57
N ASN A 56 4.36 -20.03 -5.00
CA ASN A 56 4.24 -21.16 -4.09
C ASN A 56 3.82 -20.73 -2.67
N LYS A 57 4.28 -19.58 -2.20
CA LYS A 57 3.97 -19.06 -0.87
C LYS A 57 3.92 -17.53 -0.90
N VAL A 58 2.95 -16.97 -0.22
CA VAL A 58 2.81 -15.51 0.00
C VAL A 58 2.86 -15.23 1.48
N LEU A 59 3.74 -14.31 1.90
CA LEU A 59 3.81 -13.78 3.26
C LEU A 59 3.50 -12.28 3.21
N ALA A 60 2.41 -11.87 3.84
CA ALA A 60 1.96 -10.48 3.85
C ALA A 60 2.05 -9.90 5.26
N PHE A 61 2.72 -8.77 5.40
CA PHE A 61 2.88 -8.06 6.65
C PHE A 61 2.19 -6.69 6.56
N GLU A 62 1.22 -6.43 7.44
CA GLU A 62 0.48 -5.17 7.48
C GLU A 62 0.13 -4.80 8.92
N PRO A 63 0.72 -3.73 9.48
CA PRO A 63 0.48 -3.33 10.86
C PRO A 63 -0.85 -2.59 11.06
N ASN A 64 -1.38 -1.91 10.03
CA ASN A 64 -2.63 -1.16 10.13
C ASN A 64 -3.81 -2.13 10.29
N PRO A 65 -4.58 -2.05 11.40
CA PRO A 65 -5.67 -2.98 11.67
C PRO A 65 -6.75 -2.98 10.59
N ASP A 66 -7.10 -1.82 10.03
CA ASP A 66 -8.16 -1.71 9.01
C ASP A 66 -7.73 -2.35 7.68
N CYS A 67 -6.47 -2.12 7.28
CA CYS A 67 -5.89 -2.75 6.10
C CYS A 67 -5.74 -4.26 6.30
N PHE A 68 -5.28 -4.69 7.47
CA PHE A 68 -5.18 -6.10 7.84
C PHE A 68 -6.53 -6.84 7.74
N LEU A 69 -7.62 -6.21 8.20
CA LEU A 69 -8.97 -6.79 8.07
C LEU A 69 -9.40 -6.94 6.61
N LYS A 70 -9.00 -6.01 5.74
CA LYS A 70 -9.24 -6.13 4.29
C LYS A 70 -8.41 -7.24 3.66
N LEU A 71 -7.13 -7.37 4.05
CA LEU A 71 -6.27 -8.48 3.62
C LEU A 71 -6.86 -9.84 3.95
N LYS A 72 -7.50 -9.99 5.11
CA LYS A 72 -8.18 -11.25 5.48
C LYS A 72 -9.26 -11.67 4.49
N LYS A 73 -9.85 -10.75 3.72
CA LYS A 73 -10.83 -11.06 2.67
C LYS A 73 -10.19 -11.76 1.47
N LEU A 74 -8.87 -11.67 1.31
CA LEU A 74 -8.11 -12.37 0.26
C LEU A 74 -7.84 -13.85 0.56
N LYS A 75 -8.50 -14.45 1.55
CA LYS A 75 -8.35 -15.88 1.92
C LYS A 75 -8.56 -16.87 0.76
N LYS A 76 -9.18 -16.43 -0.33
CA LYS A 76 -9.30 -17.22 -1.57
C LYS A 76 -7.96 -17.50 -2.24
N ILE A 77 -6.93 -16.69 -1.95
CA ILE A 77 -5.57 -16.91 -2.47
C ILE A 77 -4.95 -18.05 -1.66
N LYS A 78 -4.84 -19.21 -2.28
CA LYS A 78 -4.18 -20.38 -1.67
C LYS A 78 -2.74 -20.02 -1.30
N ARG A 79 -2.29 -20.48 -0.12
CA ARG A 79 -0.90 -20.31 0.38
C ARG A 79 -0.55 -18.87 0.81
N LEU A 80 -1.56 -18.03 1.12
CA LEU A 80 -1.39 -16.71 1.71
C LEU A 80 -1.37 -16.80 3.24
N SER A 81 -0.25 -16.38 3.83
CA SER A 81 -0.11 -16.14 5.28
C SER A 81 -0.06 -14.64 5.54
N ILE A 82 -0.90 -14.18 6.46
CA ILE A 82 -1.06 -12.75 6.76
C ILE A 82 -0.68 -12.50 8.21
N PHE A 83 0.17 -11.50 8.44
CA PHE A 83 0.67 -11.13 9.75
C PHE A 83 0.34 -9.67 10.05
N ARG A 84 -0.28 -9.41 11.22
CA ARG A 84 -0.51 -8.04 11.71
C ARG A 84 0.74 -7.53 12.41
N LEU A 85 1.78 -7.31 11.64
CA LEU A 85 3.10 -6.92 12.12
C LEU A 85 3.72 -5.87 11.19
N ALA A 86 4.51 -4.97 11.76
CA ALA A 86 5.48 -4.19 11.02
C ALA A 86 6.83 -4.90 11.07
N LEU A 87 7.57 -4.88 9.97
CA LEU A 87 8.95 -5.38 9.96
C LEU A 87 9.91 -4.24 10.29
N SER A 88 10.87 -4.52 11.17
CA SER A 88 11.89 -3.59 11.63
C SER A 88 13.20 -4.35 11.87
N ASP A 89 14.29 -3.60 12.04
CA ASP A 89 15.62 -4.11 12.44
C ASP A 89 15.67 -4.58 13.89
N LYS A 90 14.68 -4.21 14.70
CA LYS A 90 14.60 -4.53 16.13
C LYS A 90 13.26 -5.18 16.49
N ARG A 91 13.29 -6.08 17.46
CA ARG A 91 12.07 -6.59 18.09
C ARG A 91 11.55 -5.57 19.10
N GLY A 92 10.24 -5.37 19.14
CA GLY A 92 9.61 -4.47 20.10
C GLY A 92 8.22 -4.06 19.71
N PHE A 93 7.73 -3.04 20.40
CA PHE A 93 6.47 -2.38 20.12
C PHE A 93 6.74 -0.94 19.73
N ASP A 94 6.02 -0.42 18.76
CA ASP A 94 6.11 0.97 18.35
C ASP A 94 4.72 1.49 17.96
N HIS A 95 4.59 2.82 17.90
CA HIS A 95 3.35 3.50 17.58
C HIS A 95 3.18 3.69 16.07
N LEU A 96 2.19 3.02 15.50
CA LEU A 96 1.80 3.25 14.12
C LEU A 96 1.03 4.58 13.99
N LYS A 97 1.60 5.54 13.29
CA LYS A 97 0.90 6.78 12.92
C LYS A 97 0.03 6.52 11.69
N ILE A 98 -1.27 6.46 11.90
CA ILE A 98 -2.23 6.25 10.83
C ILE A 98 -2.48 7.61 10.15
N GLY A 99 -2.13 7.72 8.87
CA GLY A 99 -2.40 8.91 8.07
C GLY A 99 -3.88 8.99 7.65
N HIS A 100 -4.33 10.17 7.22
CA HIS A 100 -5.68 10.38 6.66
C HIS A 100 -5.96 9.48 5.43
N ILE A 101 -4.92 9.08 4.73
CA ILE A 101 -4.94 8.06 3.68
C ILE A 101 -4.17 6.85 4.25
N SER A 102 -4.79 5.68 4.27
CA SER A 102 -4.22 4.49 4.91
C SER A 102 -2.85 4.08 4.38
N SER A 103 -2.57 4.32 3.09
CA SER A 103 -1.26 4.09 2.46
C SER A 103 -0.15 5.05 2.94
N MET A 104 -0.48 6.03 3.78
CA MET A 104 0.47 6.98 4.38
C MET A 104 0.81 6.65 5.83
N SER A 105 0.38 5.50 6.34
CA SER A 105 0.70 5.06 7.69
C SER A 105 2.18 4.71 7.80
N THR A 106 2.83 5.15 8.88
CA THR A 106 4.27 4.93 9.11
C THR A 106 4.58 4.81 10.59
N ILE A 107 5.61 4.03 10.91
CA ILE A 107 6.22 3.96 12.24
C ILE A 107 7.28 5.05 12.38
N ASN A 108 7.95 5.41 11.28
CA ASN A 108 9.04 6.37 11.29
C ASN A 108 8.56 7.80 11.55
N LYS A 109 9.45 8.64 12.05
CA LYS A 109 9.21 10.09 12.16
C LYS A 109 9.08 10.67 10.75
N ILE A 110 7.97 11.37 10.51
CA ILE A 110 7.77 12.05 9.22
C ILE A 110 8.68 13.27 9.17
N ASN A 111 9.56 13.32 8.19
CA ASN A 111 10.34 14.53 7.92
C ASN A 111 9.43 15.60 7.29
N ASN A 112 8.91 16.50 8.12
CA ASN A 112 8.01 17.56 7.69
C ASN A 112 8.69 18.64 6.83
N GLN A 113 10.02 18.69 6.83
CA GLN A 113 10.79 19.69 6.07
C GLN A 113 11.10 19.21 4.65
N SER A 114 11.00 17.91 4.36
CA SER A 114 11.29 17.41 3.01
C SER A 114 10.32 18.01 2.00
N THR A 115 10.84 18.36 0.83
CA THR A 115 10.07 18.88 -0.30
C THR A 115 8.92 17.95 -0.69
N TYR A 116 9.16 16.64 -0.65
CA TYR A 116 8.15 15.63 -0.90
C TYR A 116 6.99 15.69 0.10
N THR A 117 7.29 15.81 1.40
CA THR A 117 6.26 15.89 2.45
C THR A 117 5.46 17.19 2.34
N LYS A 118 6.13 18.31 2.05
CA LYS A 118 5.48 19.62 1.81
C LYS A 118 4.55 19.56 0.61
N LEU A 119 5.03 19.06 -0.52
CA LEU A 119 4.23 18.90 -1.74
C LEU A 119 3.03 17.98 -1.51
N LYS A 120 3.23 16.86 -0.84
CA LYS A 120 2.17 15.91 -0.51
C LYS A 120 1.09 16.52 0.38
N LYS A 121 1.49 17.27 1.43
CA LYS A 121 0.57 18.02 2.29
C LYS A 121 -0.20 19.09 1.52
N PHE A 122 0.48 19.84 0.64
CA PHE A 122 -0.12 20.86 -0.21
C PHE A 122 -1.19 20.25 -1.14
N ILE A 123 -0.87 19.18 -1.84
CA ILE A 123 -1.82 18.48 -2.70
C ILE A 123 -3.04 18.00 -1.89
N ILE A 124 -2.82 17.38 -0.74
CA ILE A 124 -3.90 16.92 0.14
C ILE A 124 -4.76 18.11 0.60
N SER A 125 -4.15 19.24 0.99
CA SER A 125 -4.89 20.43 1.46
C SER A 125 -5.83 21.00 0.38
N ILE A 126 -5.40 21.06 -0.87
CA ILE A 126 -6.23 21.51 -2.00
C ILE A 126 -7.49 20.63 -2.12
N PHE A 127 -7.34 19.31 -2.03
CA PHE A 127 -8.47 18.38 -2.17
C PHE A 127 -9.37 18.32 -0.94
N TYR A 128 -8.83 18.56 0.26
CA TYR A 128 -9.64 18.61 1.49
C TYR A 128 -10.34 19.95 1.69
N PHE A 129 -9.71 21.06 1.35
CA PHE A 129 -10.29 22.41 1.46
C PHE A 129 -11.53 22.55 0.58
N ASN A 130 -11.47 22.07 -0.65
CA ASN A 130 -12.61 22.07 -1.57
C ASN A 130 -13.82 21.22 -1.09
N ASN A 131 -13.60 20.27 -0.16
CA ASN A 131 -14.67 19.44 0.36
C ASN A 131 -15.37 20.03 1.60
N GLN A 132 -14.76 21.00 2.28
CA GLN A 132 -15.42 21.73 3.39
C GLN A 132 -16.41 22.78 2.88
N ILE A 133 -16.16 23.36 1.70
CA ILE A 133 -17.05 24.39 1.11
C ILE A 133 -18.39 23.78 0.68
N TYR A 134 -18.44 22.51 0.29
CA TYR A 134 -19.68 21.84 -0.12
C TYR A 134 -20.49 21.19 1.00
N LYS A 135 -20.00 21.20 2.25
CA LYS A 135 -20.76 20.70 3.41
C LYS A 135 -21.52 21.79 4.18
N LYS A 136 -21.45 23.05 3.75
CA LYS A 136 -22.15 24.20 4.32
C LYS A 136 -23.29 24.69 3.42
N LYS A 137 -24.08 23.76 2.89
CA LYS A 137 -25.40 24.08 2.32
C LYS A 137 -26.41 23.08 2.84
#